data_85344eb4d84072cc8f81898de44b4008
#
_entry.id   85344eb4d84072cc8f81898de44b4008
#
_cell.length_a   1.000
_cell.length_b   1.000
_cell.length_c   1.000
_cell.angle_alpha   90.00
_cell.angle_beta   90.00
_cell.angle_gamma   90.00
#
_symmetry.space_group_name_H-M   'P 1'
#
loop_
_entity.id
_entity.type
_entity.pdbx_description
1 polymer ?
#
loop_
_entity_poly.entity_id
_entity_poly.type
_entity_poly.pdbx_seq_one_letter_code
_entity_poly.pdbx_strand_id
1 'polypeptide(L)'
;NKLIGVIREQGWKRLFQIIYEVKINNLITKFVSIIFRRSGLKNIIVIESHNDFDCNGGAFYNYLIEHGYNQKYLIVWLLKKKNDIKLPYNVKKFLLHRPSILKSYYISRAKIFTSDNEVVPKARDDQKMYYFDHGSICLKNCKPFFNMSRKKIDYFFSPSPNYDAIYCNQM
;
A
#
# COMPACT_ATOMS: atom_id res chain seq x y z
N ASN A 1 7.77 -20.39 -9.90
CA ASN A 1 7.13 -19.39 -10.77
C ASN A 1 5.67 -19.23 -10.34
N LYS A 2 5.32 -18.11 -9.67
CA LYS A 2 3.97 -17.88 -9.08
C LYS A 2 2.84 -18.04 -10.10
N LEU A 3 3.07 -17.68 -11.36
CA LEU A 3 2.07 -17.79 -12.43
C LEU A 3 1.73 -19.24 -12.77
N ILE A 4 2.72 -20.12 -12.79
CA ILE A 4 2.53 -21.55 -13.04
C ILE A 4 1.72 -22.18 -11.90
N GLY A 5 1.96 -21.78 -10.64
CA GLY A 5 1.19 -22.21 -9.49
C GLY A 5 -0.31 -21.84 -9.61
N VAL A 6 -0.61 -20.60 -9.97
CA VAL A 6 -1.99 -20.15 -10.18
C VAL A 6 -2.69 -20.94 -11.30
N ILE A 7 -2.01 -21.20 -12.42
CA ILE A 7 -2.57 -22.00 -13.53
C ILE A 7 -2.88 -23.42 -13.05
N ARG A 8 -1.94 -24.04 -12.32
CA ARG A 8 -2.06 -25.42 -11.86
C ARG A 8 -3.17 -25.62 -10.83
N GLU A 9 -3.33 -24.64 -9.91
CA GLU A 9 -4.27 -24.74 -8.80
C GLU A 9 -5.67 -24.16 -9.12
N GLN A 10 -5.74 -23.10 -9.92
CA GLN A 10 -6.95 -22.31 -10.12
C GLN A 10 -7.35 -22.16 -11.60
N GLY A 11 -6.54 -22.68 -12.52
CA GLY A 11 -6.82 -22.70 -13.94
C GLY A 11 -6.57 -21.37 -14.67
N TRP A 12 -6.57 -21.42 -16.00
CA TRP A 12 -6.33 -20.27 -16.89
C TRP A 12 -7.31 -19.13 -16.71
N LYS A 13 -8.59 -19.45 -16.45
CA LYS A 13 -9.64 -18.45 -16.26
C LYS A 13 -9.31 -17.50 -15.10
N ARG A 14 -8.82 -18.04 -13.99
CA ARG A 14 -8.43 -17.25 -12.83
C ARG A 14 -7.20 -16.40 -13.09
N LEU A 15 -6.22 -16.92 -13.82
CA LEU A 15 -5.05 -16.14 -14.23
C LEU A 15 -5.45 -14.93 -15.09
N PHE A 16 -6.29 -15.13 -16.11
CA PHE A 16 -6.77 -14.02 -16.93
C PHE A 16 -7.56 -13.00 -16.14
N GLN A 17 -8.39 -13.45 -15.18
CA GLN A 17 -9.12 -12.56 -14.30
C GLN A 17 -8.16 -11.70 -13.45
N ILE A 18 -7.13 -12.28 -12.84
CA ILE A 18 -6.13 -11.54 -12.04
C ILE A 18 -5.38 -10.52 -12.91
N ILE A 19 -4.91 -10.94 -14.09
CA ILE A 19 -4.21 -10.04 -15.02
C ILE A 19 -5.13 -8.87 -15.43
N TYR A 20 -6.38 -9.17 -15.75
CA TYR A 20 -7.37 -8.17 -16.13
C TYR A 20 -7.61 -7.18 -14.98
N GLU A 21 -7.89 -7.68 -13.76
CA GLU A 21 -8.14 -6.84 -12.58
C GLU A 21 -6.95 -5.91 -12.30
N VAL A 22 -5.72 -6.43 -12.30
CA VAL A 22 -4.50 -5.65 -12.06
C VAL A 22 -4.27 -4.62 -13.16
N LYS A 23 -4.37 -5.00 -14.44
CA LYS A 23 -4.18 -4.07 -15.56
C LYS A 23 -5.22 -2.96 -15.58
N ILE A 24 -6.49 -3.29 -15.39
CA ILE A 24 -7.59 -2.32 -15.34
C ILE A 24 -7.45 -1.40 -14.14
N ASN A 25 -7.12 -1.93 -12.96
CA ASN A 25 -6.88 -1.12 -11.77
C ASN A 25 -5.76 -0.09 -12.01
N ASN A 26 -4.64 -0.52 -12.59
CA ASN A 26 -3.51 0.36 -12.88
C ASN A 26 -3.86 1.41 -13.95
N LEU A 27 -4.61 1.03 -14.98
CA LEU A 27 -5.06 1.94 -16.04
C LEU A 27 -5.98 3.03 -15.47
N ILE A 28 -6.98 2.64 -14.67
CA ILE A 28 -7.89 3.58 -14.01
C ILE A 28 -7.12 4.52 -13.09
N THR A 29 -6.21 3.99 -12.27
CA THR A 29 -5.40 4.80 -11.35
C THR A 29 -4.54 5.80 -12.12
N LYS A 30 -3.89 5.38 -13.21
CA LYS A 30 -3.09 6.25 -14.08
C LYS A 30 -3.95 7.35 -14.71
N PHE A 31 -5.10 7.00 -15.25
CA PHE A 31 -6.02 7.97 -15.89
C PHE A 31 -6.53 9.01 -14.88
N VAL A 32 -7.01 8.55 -13.72
CA VAL A 32 -7.46 9.44 -12.64
C VAL A 32 -6.32 10.33 -12.15
N SER A 33 -5.10 9.80 -12.06
CA SER A 33 -3.91 10.58 -11.65
C SER A 33 -3.57 11.69 -12.63
N ILE A 34 -3.73 11.45 -13.93
CA ILE A 34 -3.54 12.47 -14.97
C ILE A 34 -4.56 13.61 -14.79
N ILE A 35 -5.83 13.27 -14.58
CA ILE A 35 -6.90 14.27 -14.37
C ILE A 35 -6.60 15.15 -13.15
N PHE A 36 -6.16 14.53 -12.05
CA PHE A 36 -5.91 15.26 -10.79
C PHE A 36 -4.47 15.72 -10.59
N ARG A 37 -3.60 15.58 -11.60
CA ARG A 37 -2.16 15.89 -11.50
C ARG A 37 -1.91 17.34 -11.05
N ARG A 38 -2.71 18.30 -11.53
CA ARG A 38 -2.58 19.72 -11.18
C ARG A 38 -3.32 20.13 -9.90
N SER A 39 -4.13 19.24 -9.36
CA SER A 39 -4.88 19.51 -8.13
C SER A 39 -3.98 19.28 -6.91
N GLY A 40 -4.05 20.14 -5.88
CA GLY A 40 -3.29 19.98 -4.64
C GLY A 40 -3.57 18.66 -3.91
N LEU A 41 -2.60 18.14 -3.16
CA LEU A 41 -2.82 16.98 -2.30
C LEU A 41 -3.84 17.27 -1.20
N LYS A 42 -4.56 16.27 -0.76
CA LYS A 42 -5.50 16.33 0.35
C LYS A 42 -4.93 15.65 1.59
N ASN A 43 -5.46 15.97 2.75
CA ASN A 43 -5.13 15.28 3.99
C ASN A 43 -5.72 13.86 3.98
N ILE A 44 -5.12 12.98 3.22
CA ILE A 44 -5.48 11.58 3.08
C ILE A 44 -4.27 10.73 3.42
N ILE A 45 -4.45 9.74 4.28
CA ILE A 45 -3.49 8.70 4.62
C ILE A 45 -3.99 7.40 4.02
N VAL A 46 -3.20 6.78 3.16
CA VAL A 46 -3.47 5.45 2.59
C VAL A 46 -2.66 4.43 3.35
N ILE A 47 -3.29 3.38 3.86
CA ILE A 47 -2.66 2.31 4.63
C ILE A 47 -2.83 1.00 3.89
N GLU A 48 -1.73 0.28 3.69
CA GLU A 48 -1.67 -1.12 3.26
C GLU A 48 -0.88 -1.91 4.30
N SER A 49 -1.30 -3.12 4.62
CA SER A 49 -0.61 -3.98 5.57
C SER A 49 -0.59 -5.44 5.13
N HIS A 50 0.35 -6.20 5.69
CA HIS A 50 0.46 -7.65 5.45
C HIS A 50 -0.84 -8.38 5.79
N ASN A 51 -1.43 -8.03 6.94
CA ASN A 51 -2.77 -8.47 7.33
C ASN A 51 -3.69 -7.26 7.45
N ASP A 52 -4.94 -7.41 6.99
CA ASP A 52 -5.91 -6.33 7.04
C ASP A 52 -6.23 -5.94 8.49
N PHE A 53 -6.02 -4.68 8.85
CA PHE A 53 -6.19 -4.10 10.19
C PHE A 53 -5.29 -4.69 11.29
N ASP A 54 -4.18 -5.29 10.92
CA ASP A 54 -3.24 -5.93 11.81
C ASP A 54 -1.79 -5.56 11.45
N CYS A 55 -0.81 -6.16 12.10
CA CYS A 55 0.61 -5.90 11.93
C CYS A 55 0.98 -4.41 12.20
N ASN A 56 2.06 -3.92 11.61
CA ASN A 56 2.52 -2.54 11.79
C ASN A 56 1.50 -1.52 11.26
N GLY A 57 0.84 -1.83 10.12
CA GLY A 57 -0.22 -0.98 9.58
C GLY A 57 -1.42 -0.88 10.50
N GLY A 58 -1.82 -1.98 11.17
CA GLY A 58 -2.88 -2.00 12.16
C GLY A 58 -2.53 -1.22 13.42
N ALA A 59 -1.31 -1.39 13.95
CA ALA A 59 -0.82 -0.62 15.09
C ALA A 59 -0.81 0.89 14.80
N PHE A 60 -0.28 1.28 13.63
CA PHE A 60 -0.30 2.66 13.19
C PHE A 60 -1.73 3.22 13.05
N TYR A 61 -2.64 2.44 12.46
CA TYR A 61 -4.04 2.83 12.34
C TYR A 61 -4.70 3.05 13.70
N ASN A 62 -4.53 2.14 14.65
CA ASN A 62 -5.07 2.27 15.99
C ASN A 62 -4.55 3.54 16.68
N TYR A 63 -3.25 3.81 16.58
CA TYR A 63 -2.67 5.06 17.06
C TYR A 63 -3.33 6.29 16.46
N LEU A 64 -3.57 6.30 15.13
CA LEU A 64 -4.23 7.43 14.47
C LEU A 64 -5.66 7.66 14.97
N ILE A 65 -6.41 6.58 15.24
CA ILE A 65 -7.78 6.67 15.73
C ILE A 65 -7.80 7.14 17.20
N GLU A 66 -6.99 6.54 18.06
CA GLU A 66 -6.90 6.88 19.50
C GLU A 66 -6.52 8.34 19.74
N HIS A 67 -5.67 8.89 18.85
CA HIS A 67 -5.24 10.30 18.94
C HIS A 67 -6.07 11.26 18.07
N GLY A 68 -7.21 10.83 17.55
CA GLY A 68 -8.16 11.68 16.82
C GLY A 68 -7.66 12.21 15.46
N TYR A 69 -6.64 11.58 14.87
CA TYR A 69 -6.13 12.00 13.56
C TYR A 69 -7.16 11.88 12.45
N ASN A 70 -8.14 10.97 12.59
CA ASN A 70 -9.26 10.84 11.65
C ASN A 70 -10.19 12.07 11.63
N GLN A 71 -10.05 13.03 12.56
CA GLN A 71 -10.73 14.32 12.47
C GLN A 71 -10.10 15.25 11.43
N LYS A 72 -8.79 15.12 11.21
CA LYS A 72 -8.00 15.96 10.29
C LYS A 72 -7.66 15.28 8.97
N TYR A 73 -7.58 13.96 8.97
CA TYR A 73 -7.21 13.12 7.84
C TYR A 73 -8.31 12.13 7.50
N LEU A 74 -8.60 11.99 6.20
CA LEU A 74 -9.30 10.81 5.71
C LEU A 74 -8.32 9.63 5.69
N ILE A 75 -8.64 8.56 6.39
CA ILE A 75 -7.86 7.33 6.41
C ILE A 75 -8.47 6.34 5.41
N VAL A 76 -7.64 5.81 4.52
CA VAL A 76 -8.06 4.89 3.46
C VAL A 76 -7.29 3.58 3.58
N TRP A 77 -7.97 2.52 3.95
CA TRP A 77 -7.42 1.18 3.97
C TRP A 77 -7.50 0.49 2.61
N LEU A 78 -6.39 -0.11 2.17
CA LEU A 78 -6.32 -0.98 1.01
C LEU A 78 -6.25 -2.44 1.47
N LEU A 79 -7.36 -3.13 1.40
CA LEU A 79 -7.54 -4.48 1.94
C LEU A 79 -7.22 -5.55 0.91
N LYS A 80 -6.69 -6.68 1.35
CA LYS A 80 -6.49 -7.88 0.54
C LYS A 80 -7.77 -8.69 0.38
N LYS A 81 -8.60 -8.70 1.43
CA LYS A 81 -9.86 -9.46 1.47
C LYS A 81 -11.02 -8.56 1.90
N LYS A 82 -12.22 -8.88 1.40
CA LYS A 82 -13.45 -8.23 1.87
C LYS A 82 -13.68 -8.61 3.33
N ASN A 83 -14.06 -7.62 4.13
CA ASN A 83 -14.52 -7.80 5.51
C ASN A 83 -15.67 -6.86 5.83
N ASP A 84 -16.43 -7.18 6.88
CA ASP A 84 -17.60 -6.43 7.32
C ASP A 84 -17.32 -5.55 8.57
N ILE A 85 -16.05 -5.26 8.86
CA ILE A 85 -15.64 -4.40 9.98
C ILE A 85 -16.28 -3.02 9.81
N LYS A 86 -16.99 -2.57 10.84
CA LYS A 86 -17.53 -1.20 10.92
C LYS A 86 -16.38 -0.22 11.12
N LEU A 87 -16.34 0.80 10.30
CA LEU A 87 -15.28 1.80 10.34
C LEU A 87 -15.74 3.04 11.11
N PRO A 88 -14.85 3.68 11.87
CA PRO A 88 -15.15 4.94 12.52
C PRO A 88 -15.31 6.09 11.50
N TYR A 89 -15.65 7.26 12.00
CA TYR A 89 -15.76 8.46 11.18
C TYR A 89 -14.49 8.72 10.36
N ASN A 90 -14.69 9.16 9.14
CA ASN A 90 -13.66 9.55 8.19
C ASN A 90 -12.60 8.45 7.87
N VAL A 91 -13.04 7.20 7.96
CA VAL A 91 -12.25 6.03 7.52
C VAL A 91 -12.99 5.31 6.39
N LYS A 92 -12.26 4.91 5.36
CA LYS A 92 -12.79 4.17 4.20
C LYS A 92 -11.93 2.93 3.94
N LYS A 93 -12.53 1.91 3.31
CA LYS A 93 -11.83 0.69 2.90
C LYS A 93 -12.12 0.34 1.45
N PHE A 94 -11.10 -0.15 0.76
CA PHE A 94 -11.18 -0.62 -0.63
C PHE A 94 -10.35 -1.89 -0.79
N LEU A 95 -10.75 -2.76 -1.70
CA LEU A 95 -9.91 -3.89 -2.07
C LEU A 95 -8.71 -3.41 -2.91
N LEU A 96 -7.50 -3.81 -2.52
CA LEU A 96 -6.24 -3.38 -3.12
C LEU A 96 -6.23 -3.63 -4.64
N HIS A 97 -6.55 -4.84 -5.06
CA HIS A 97 -6.46 -5.25 -6.47
C HIS A 97 -7.75 -5.02 -7.27
N ARG A 98 -8.89 -4.74 -6.63
CA ARG A 98 -10.14 -4.51 -7.34
C ARG A 98 -10.18 -3.12 -7.97
N PRO A 99 -10.50 -2.98 -9.26
CA PRO A 99 -10.65 -1.68 -9.93
C PRO A 99 -11.72 -0.81 -9.25
N SER A 100 -11.39 0.46 -9.02
CA SER A 100 -12.33 1.44 -8.45
C SER A 100 -11.86 2.87 -8.75
N ILE A 101 -12.72 3.66 -9.36
CA ILE A 101 -12.47 5.09 -9.65
C ILE A 101 -12.28 5.87 -8.34
N LEU A 102 -13.14 5.62 -7.35
CA LEU A 102 -13.07 6.32 -6.06
C LEU A 102 -11.79 6.00 -5.28
N LYS A 103 -11.36 4.73 -5.26
CA LYS A 103 -10.05 4.34 -4.72
C LYS A 103 -8.92 5.08 -5.44
N SER A 104 -8.94 5.08 -6.77
CA SER A 104 -7.93 5.74 -7.60
C SER A 104 -7.89 7.25 -7.36
N TYR A 105 -9.04 7.88 -7.14
CA TYR A 105 -9.12 9.28 -6.73
C TYR A 105 -8.41 9.51 -5.38
N TYR A 106 -8.69 8.70 -4.35
CA TYR A 106 -8.01 8.84 -3.07
C TYR A 106 -6.50 8.60 -3.18
N ILE A 107 -6.08 7.58 -3.91
CA ILE A 107 -4.67 7.31 -4.19
C ILE A 107 -4.01 8.53 -4.87
N SER A 108 -4.66 9.12 -5.86
CA SER A 108 -4.11 10.28 -6.61
C SER A 108 -4.01 11.56 -5.78
N ARG A 109 -4.78 11.67 -4.71
CA ARG A 109 -4.87 12.88 -3.89
C ARG A 109 -4.27 12.72 -2.49
N ALA A 110 -3.86 11.52 -2.09
CA ALA A 110 -3.28 11.26 -0.77
C ALA A 110 -1.94 11.97 -0.60
N LYS A 111 -1.68 12.52 0.59
CA LYS A 111 -0.37 13.03 0.99
C LYS A 111 0.57 11.92 1.45
N ILE A 112 0.02 10.94 2.17
CA ILE A 112 0.78 9.94 2.91
C ILE A 112 0.32 8.56 2.49
N PHE A 113 1.30 7.70 2.25
CA PHE A 113 1.13 6.27 2.09
C PHE A 113 1.92 5.56 3.17
N THR A 114 1.36 4.52 3.75
CA THR A 114 2.08 3.60 4.63
C THR A 114 1.88 2.18 4.15
N SER A 115 2.93 1.39 4.24
CA SER A 115 2.89 -0.04 3.94
C SER A 115 3.89 -0.79 4.80
N ASP A 116 3.56 -2.01 5.14
CA ASP A 116 4.46 -2.95 5.77
C ASP A 116 4.64 -4.23 4.93
N ASN A 117 4.10 -4.26 3.71
CA ASN A 117 4.16 -5.43 2.83
C ASN A 117 4.28 -5.05 1.34
N GLU A 118 3.18 -4.69 0.69
CA GLU A 118 3.20 -4.31 -0.72
C GLU A 118 3.34 -2.79 -0.86
N VAL A 119 4.42 -2.35 -1.50
CA VAL A 119 4.60 -0.91 -1.77
C VAL A 119 3.58 -0.47 -2.81
N VAL A 120 2.54 0.21 -2.36
CA VAL A 120 1.53 0.80 -3.25
C VAL A 120 2.20 1.91 -4.07
N PRO A 121 2.13 1.85 -5.41
CA PRO A 121 2.77 2.87 -6.24
C PRO A 121 2.15 4.24 -5.96
N LYS A 122 3.01 5.21 -5.66
CA LYS A 122 2.60 6.62 -5.63
C LYS A 122 2.11 7.02 -7.02
N ALA A 123 1.05 7.81 -7.06
CA ALA A 123 0.53 8.37 -8.29
C ALA A 123 1.27 9.65 -8.72
N ARG A 124 1.99 10.28 -7.77
CA ARG A 124 2.67 11.58 -7.94
C ARG A 124 3.94 11.61 -7.07
N ASP A 125 4.92 12.40 -7.49
CA ASP A 125 6.22 12.50 -6.82
C ASP A 125 6.15 13.30 -5.50
N ASP A 126 5.15 14.18 -5.36
CA ASP A 126 4.94 14.99 -4.14
C ASP A 126 4.25 14.21 -3.00
N GLN A 127 3.80 12.99 -3.23
CA GLN A 127 3.28 12.08 -2.22
C GLN A 127 4.43 11.40 -1.45
N LYS A 128 4.22 11.10 -0.16
CA LYS A 128 5.23 10.47 0.70
C LYS A 128 4.84 9.04 1.05
N MET A 129 5.79 8.12 0.86
CA MET A 129 5.66 6.70 1.20
C MET A 129 6.54 6.37 2.42
N TYR A 130 5.90 5.89 3.47
CA TYR A 130 6.52 5.40 4.69
C TYR A 130 6.40 3.87 4.72
N TYR A 131 7.53 3.18 4.78
CA TYR A 131 7.55 1.73 4.84
C TYR A 131 7.98 1.25 6.22
N PHE A 132 7.16 0.40 6.83
CA PHE A 132 7.44 -0.23 8.12
C PHE A 132 7.95 -1.65 7.89
N ASP A 133 9.18 -1.93 8.30
CA ASP A 133 9.74 -3.27 8.14
C ASP A 133 9.28 -4.25 9.23
N HIS A 134 9.29 -5.53 8.89
CA HIS A 134 8.92 -6.64 9.78
C HIS A 134 10.11 -7.28 10.51
N GLY A 135 11.32 -6.78 10.34
CA GLY A 135 12.52 -7.35 10.96
C GLY A 135 13.03 -8.65 10.32
N SER A 136 12.53 -9.03 9.14
CA SER A 136 12.88 -10.31 8.51
C SER A 136 14.19 -10.29 7.69
N ILE A 137 14.84 -9.16 7.57
CA ILE A 137 16.05 -8.97 6.75
C ILE A 137 17.24 -9.80 7.23
N CYS A 138 17.35 -10.10 8.52
CA CYS A 138 18.44 -10.91 9.04
C CYS A 138 18.53 -12.32 8.46
N LEU A 139 17.41 -12.81 7.90
CA LEU A 139 17.28 -14.18 7.40
C LEU A 139 17.07 -14.27 5.88
N LYS A 140 16.90 -13.14 5.18
CA LYS A 140 16.56 -13.11 3.75
C LYS A 140 17.38 -12.07 3.00
N ASN A 141 17.78 -12.40 1.78
CA ASN A 141 18.29 -11.40 0.85
C ASN A 141 17.13 -10.56 0.31
N CYS A 142 17.02 -9.33 0.78
CA CYS A 142 15.96 -8.38 0.38
C CYS A 142 16.39 -7.42 -0.75
N LYS A 143 17.62 -7.53 -1.30
CA LYS A 143 18.08 -6.71 -2.43
C LYS A 143 17.10 -6.67 -3.61
N PRO A 144 16.50 -7.81 -4.06
CA PRO A 144 15.53 -7.77 -5.15
C PRO A 144 14.30 -6.92 -4.84
N PHE A 145 13.81 -6.95 -3.58
CA PHE A 145 12.69 -6.12 -3.12
C PHE A 145 13.07 -4.64 -3.13
N PHE A 146 14.21 -4.27 -2.55
CA PHE A 146 14.67 -2.89 -2.52
C PHE A 146 14.95 -2.34 -3.91
N ASN A 147 15.56 -3.09 -4.80
CA ASN A 147 15.79 -2.67 -6.18
C ASN A 147 14.49 -2.34 -6.91
N MET A 148 13.40 -3.07 -6.66
CA MET A 148 12.09 -2.77 -7.23
C MET A 148 11.37 -1.62 -6.53
N SER A 149 11.60 -1.43 -5.24
CA SER A 149 10.82 -0.52 -4.39
C SER A 149 11.54 0.79 -4.08
N ARG A 150 12.87 0.86 -4.26
CA ARG A 150 13.74 1.98 -3.86
C ARG A 150 13.23 3.35 -4.30
N LYS A 151 12.74 3.46 -5.54
CA LYS A 151 12.21 4.73 -6.06
C LYS A 151 10.81 5.08 -5.55
N LYS A 152 10.17 4.20 -4.77
CA LYS A 152 8.80 4.33 -4.30
C LYS A 152 8.71 4.65 -2.82
N ILE A 153 9.75 4.31 -2.05
CA ILE A 153 9.84 4.51 -0.60
C ILE A 153 10.61 5.81 -0.35
N ASP A 154 10.01 6.74 0.39
CA ASP A 154 10.67 7.98 0.82
C ASP A 154 11.27 7.82 2.23
N TYR A 155 10.60 7.07 3.10
CA TYR A 155 11.02 6.84 4.49
C TYR A 155 10.89 5.35 4.83
N PHE A 156 11.97 4.80 5.33
CA PHE A 156 12.02 3.40 5.76
C PHE A 156 12.21 3.34 7.28
N PHE A 157 11.32 2.65 7.96
CA PHE A 157 11.41 2.43 9.40
C PHE A 157 12.01 1.06 9.68
N SER A 158 13.25 1.07 10.13
CA SER A 158 13.94 -0.11 10.62
C SER A 158 13.39 -0.51 12.02
N PRO A 159 13.27 -1.80 12.32
CA PRO A 159 12.79 -2.25 13.62
C PRO A 159 13.79 -2.00 14.75
N SER A 160 15.06 -1.76 14.43
CA SER A 160 16.13 -1.49 15.42
C SER A 160 17.32 -0.83 14.75
N PRO A 161 18.00 0.11 15.43
CA PRO A 161 19.27 0.70 14.98
C PRO A 161 20.35 -0.34 14.65
N ASN A 162 20.33 -1.50 15.33
CA ASN A 162 21.28 -2.57 15.08
C ASN A 162 21.16 -3.18 13.68
N TYR A 163 20.03 -2.99 13.01
CA TYR A 163 19.79 -3.49 11.66
C TYR A 163 20.07 -2.46 10.57
N ASP A 164 20.28 -1.19 10.93
CA ASP A 164 20.44 -0.11 9.95
C ASP A 164 21.60 -0.37 9.00
N ALA A 165 22.74 -0.85 9.50
CA ALA A 165 23.88 -1.20 8.65
C ALA A 165 23.54 -2.31 7.63
N ILE A 166 22.72 -3.28 8.02
CA ILE A 166 22.29 -4.38 7.14
C ILE A 166 21.37 -3.83 6.06
N TYR A 167 20.44 -2.95 6.42
CA TYR A 167 19.54 -2.30 5.47
C TYR A 167 20.30 -1.42 4.48
N CYS A 168 21.21 -0.57 4.96
CA CYS A 168 22.04 0.28 4.10
C CYS A 168 22.86 -0.52 3.08
N ASN A 169 23.33 -1.72 3.45
CA ASN A 169 24.06 -2.61 2.53
C ASN A 169 23.15 -3.32 1.51
N GLN A 170 21.85 -3.38 1.74
CA GLN A 170 20.88 -4.05 0.87
C GLN A 170 20.06 -3.06 0.00
N MET A 171 19.99 -1.79 0.39
CA MET A 171 19.36 -0.71 -0.38
C MET A 171 20.29 -0.15 -1.45
#